data_afcf1ac4a772730cff7bdd2199e83273
#
_entry.id   afcf1ac4a772730cff7bdd2199e83273
#
_cell.length_a   1.000
_cell.length_b   1.000
_cell.length_c   1.000
_cell.angle_alpha   90.00
_cell.angle_beta   90.00
_cell.angle_gamma   90.00
#
_symmetry.space_group_name_H-M   'P 1'
#
loop_
_entity.id
_entity.type
_entity.pdbx_description
1 polymer ?
#
loop_
_entity_poly.entity_id
_entity_poly.type
_entity_poly.pdbx_seq_one_letter_code
_entity_poly.pdbx_strand_id
1 'polypeptide(L)'
;MSHNLFSVATGQFIKNSTMKNMFDYLVFIGRFQPFHLAHKETVDIALRQSQQVILALGSAQNERNIKNPFSAQEREQMILSNYNEADQKRIKFVHVIDVYNDVKWVKLVTTLIESMISPTDQVGLIGHLKDESSYYLQLFPNWKMVELESLKNAISATPLREAYYRGEIQAQYLPQGTIDFFLYFQQTDVYRQLQQKYQQQDSSHLSIISQN
;
A
#
# COMPACT_ATOMS: atom_id res chain seq x y z
N MET A 1 -18.44 70.99 1.25
CA MET A 1 -17.14 70.55 1.75
C MET A 1 -17.37 69.26 2.46
N SER A 2 -17.14 68.15 1.75
CA SER A 2 -17.47 66.82 2.28
C SER A 2 -16.18 65.99 2.29
N HIS A 3 -15.71 65.62 3.45
CA HIS A 3 -14.57 64.74 3.63
C HIS A 3 -15.03 63.27 3.67
N ASN A 4 -14.66 62.50 2.67
CA ASN A 4 -14.77 61.08 2.67
C ASN A 4 -13.61 60.44 3.47
N LEU A 5 -13.95 59.75 4.54
CA LEU A 5 -13.06 58.91 5.30
C LEU A 5 -13.09 57.49 4.69
N PHE A 6 -11.97 57.06 4.09
CA PHE A 6 -11.75 55.69 3.69
C PHE A 6 -11.45 54.87 4.96
N SER A 7 -12.34 53.93 5.25
CA SER A 7 -12.10 52.84 6.22
C SER A 7 -11.24 51.78 5.61
N VAL A 8 -10.02 51.60 6.10
CA VAL A 8 -9.14 50.49 5.74
C VAL A 8 -9.58 49.27 6.57
N ALA A 9 -10.19 48.30 5.87
CA ALA A 9 -10.50 47.01 6.45
C ALA A 9 -9.21 46.22 6.71
N THR A 10 -8.89 46.04 7.97
CA THR A 10 -7.82 45.14 8.43
C THR A 10 -8.17 43.70 8.08
N GLY A 11 -7.48 43.18 7.08
CA GLY A 11 -7.56 41.75 6.73
C GLY A 11 -7.08 40.88 7.91
N GLN A 12 -8.01 40.23 8.58
CA GLN A 12 -7.67 39.14 9.49
C GLN A 12 -7.09 38.02 8.67
N PHE A 13 -5.78 37.81 8.76
CA PHE A 13 -5.12 36.57 8.36
C PHE A 13 -5.70 35.45 9.24
N ILE A 14 -6.57 34.62 8.65
CA ILE A 14 -6.96 33.35 9.23
C ILE A 14 -5.69 32.52 9.28
N LYS A 15 -5.07 32.44 10.46
CA LYS A 15 -4.04 31.46 10.73
C LYS A 15 -4.63 30.08 10.37
N ASN A 16 -4.08 29.43 9.34
CA ASN A 16 -4.32 28.03 9.10
C ASN A 16 -4.10 27.29 10.41
N SER A 17 -5.19 26.90 11.06
CA SER A 17 -5.11 25.95 12.15
C SER A 17 -4.59 24.67 11.52
N THR A 18 -3.35 24.31 11.80
CA THR A 18 -2.79 22.98 11.51
C THR A 18 -3.77 21.97 12.09
N MET A 19 -4.52 21.29 11.22
CA MET A 19 -5.33 20.17 11.65
C MET A 19 -4.37 19.20 12.34
N LYS A 20 -4.51 19.05 13.66
CA LYS A 20 -3.70 18.12 14.43
C LYS A 20 -3.99 16.72 13.88
N ASN A 21 -2.99 16.06 13.32
CA ASN A 21 -3.14 14.68 12.87
C ASN A 21 -3.71 13.85 14.02
N MET A 22 -4.68 12.99 13.70
CA MET A 22 -5.36 12.16 14.70
C MET A 22 -4.43 11.07 15.23
N PHE A 23 -3.41 10.69 14.43
CA PHE A 23 -2.46 9.63 14.73
C PHE A 23 -1.02 10.14 14.54
N ASP A 24 -0.10 9.62 15.34
CA ASP A 24 1.33 9.73 15.06
C ASP A 24 1.71 8.77 13.95
N TYR A 25 1.18 7.55 13.99
CA TYR A 25 1.39 6.54 12.98
C TYR A 25 0.09 5.86 12.55
N LEU A 26 -0.09 5.69 11.24
CA LEU A 26 -1.06 4.75 10.68
C LEU A 26 -0.32 3.58 10.02
N VAL A 27 -0.71 2.37 10.39
CA VAL A 27 -0.15 1.13 9.86
C VAL A 27 -1.07 0.61 8.77
N PHE A 28 -0.51 0.32 7.59
CA PHE A 28 -1.21 -0.36 6.51
C PHE A 28 -0.50 -1.66 6.17
N ILE A 29 -1.20 -2.78 6.31
CA ILE A 29 -0.67 -4.12 6.11
C ILE A 29 -1.09 -4.64 4.74
N GLY A 30 -0.13 -5.11 3.94
CA GLY A 30 -0.43 -5.65 2.62
C GLY A 30 0.77 -6.33 1.97
N ARG A 31 0.53 -7.10 0.90
CA ARG A 31 1.61 -7.70 0.10
C ARG A 31 2.13 -6.75 -0.98
N PHE A 32 1.30 -5.86 -1.48
CA PHE A 32 1.65 -4.88 -2.52
C PHE A 32 2.33 -5.52 -3.74
N GLN A 33 1.71 -6.55 -4.31
CA GLN A 33 2.22 -7.39 -5.40
C GLN A 33 1.31 -7.34 -6.66
N PRO A 34 1.21 -6.20 -7.38
CA PRO A 34 1.89 -4.92 -7.24
C PRO A 34 1.18 -3.92 -6.32
N PHE A 35 1.81 -2.75 -6.15
CA PHE A 35 1.16 -1.56 -5.64
C PHE A 35 0.24 -0.97 -6.73
N HIS A 36 -1.04 -0.78 -6.41
CA HIS A 36 -2.07 -0.32 -7.35
C HIS A 36 -2.87 0.86 -6.78
N LEU A 37 -3.77 1.45 -7.58
CA LEU A 37 -4.48 2.68 -7.21
C LEU A 37 -5.25 2.59 -5.89
N ALA A 38 -5.86 1.45 -5.56
CA ALA A 38 -6.54 1.29 -4.29
C ALA A 38 -5.55 1.30 -3.08
N HIS A 39 -4.35 0.73 -3.25
CA HIS A 39 -3.30 0.86 -2.23
C HIS A 39 -2.84 2.32 -2.11
N LYS A 40 -2.62 3.00 -3.25
CA LYS A 40 -2.21 4.40 -3.25
C LYS A 40 -3.21 5.29 -2.54
N GLU A 41 -4.50 5.12 -2.81
CA GLU A 41 -5.56 5.87 -2.15
C GLU A 41 -5.57 5.65 -0.64
N THR A 42 -5.39 4.40 -0.18
CA THR A 42 -5.27 4.09 1.26
C THR A 42 -4.08 4.82 1.88
N VAL A 43 -2.91 4.82 1.24
CA VAL A 43 -1.72 5.53 1.72
C VAL A 43 -1.93 7.04 1.70
N ASP A 44 -2.56 7.59 0.65
CA ASP A 44 -2.88 9.02 0.56
C ASP A 44 -3.83 9.46 1.70
N ILE A 45 -4.80 8.62 2.07
CA ILE A 45 -5.68 8.87 3.21
C ILE A 45 -4.87 8.81 4.52
N ALA A 46 -4.01 7.81 4.67
CA ALA A 46 -3.18 7.65 5.85
C ALA A 46 -2.25 8.87 6.05
N LEU A 47 -1.60 9.36 5.00
CA LEU A 47 -0.76 10.54 5.01
C LEU A 47 -1.51 11.82 5.42
N ARG A 48 -2.82 11.91 5.14
CA ARG A 48 -3.66 13.04 5.58
C ARG A 48 -4.06 12.96 7.05
N GLN A 49 -4.09 11.76 7.63
CA GLN A 49 -4.63 11.53 8.99
C GLN A 49 -3.55 11.25 10.03
N SER A 50 -2.31 10.99 9.63
CA SER A 50 -1.20 10.70 10.54
C SER A 50 0.03 11.56 10.24
N GLN A 51 0.98 11.58 11.18
CA GLN A 51 2.28 12.21 10.94
C GLN A 51 3.15 11.33 10.05
N GLN A 52 3.11 10.01 10.26
CA GLN A 52 3.83 9.02 9.48
C GLN A 52 2.96 7.81 9.16
N VAL A 53 3.31 7.11 8.09
CA VAL A 53 2.65 5.87 7.67
C VAL A 53 3.66 4.74 7.70
N ILE A 54 3.30 3.61 8.32
CA ILE A 54 4.12 2.39 8.30
C ILE A 54 3.45 1.37 7.39
N LEU A 55 4.13 1.00 6.32
CA LEU A 55 3.68 -0.06 5.41
C LEU A 55 4.31 -1.38 5.84
N ALA A 56 3.47 -2.30 6.32
CA ALA A 56 3.88 -3.64 6.70
C ALA A 56 3.79 -4.57 5.48
N LEU A 57 4.96 -4.85 4.88
CA LEU A 57 5.07 -5.66 3.66
C LEU A 57 5.01 -7.15 4.01
N GLY A 58 3.85 -7.78 3.84
CA GLY A 58 3.67 -9.22 4.07
C GLY A 58 4.46 -10.09 3.09
N SER A 59 4.65 -11.36 3.46
CA SER A 59 5.37 -12.36 2.66
C SER A 59 6.79 -11.90 2.25
N ALA A 60 7.49 -11.22 3.16
CA ALA A 60 8.77 -10.59 2.85
C ALA A 60 9.91 -11.59 2.63
N GLN A 61 9.81 -12.79 3.24
CA GLN A 61 10.81 -13.86 3.13
C GLN A 61 10.61 -14.74 1.89
N ASN A 62 9.47 -14.62 1.19
CA ASN A 62 9.13 -15.57 0.14
C ASN A 62 10.06 -15.43 -1.06
N GLU A 63 10.53 -16.57 -1.54
CA GLU A 63 11.22 -16.63 -2.82
C GLU A 63 10.32 -16.15 -3.96
N ARG A 64 10.94 -15.59 -4.98
CA ARG A 64 10.21 -15.12 -6.16
C ARG A 64 9.43 -16.24 -6.83
N ASN A 65 8.18 -15.94 -7.09
CA ASN A 65 7.29 -16.81 -7.85
C ASN A 65 6.21 -15.97 -8.53
N ILE A 66 5.34 -16.59 -9.32
CA ILE A 66 4.29 -15.87 -10.05
C ILE A 66 3.27 -15.14 -9.16
N LYS A 67 3.12 -15.53 -7.89
CA LYS A 67 2.24 -14.85 -6.92
C LYS A 67 2.96 -13.71 -6.18
N ASN A 68 4.29 -13.84 -6.01
CA ASN A 68 5.15 -12.89 -5.31
C ASN A 68 6.35 -12.52 -6.21
N PRO A 69 6.13 -11.77 -7.34
CA PRO A 69 7.18 -11.46 -8.29
C PRO A 69 8.22 -10.46 -7.76
N PHE A 70 7.85 -9.61 -6.82
CA PHE A 70 8.69 -8.50 -6.38
C PHE A 70 9.24 -8.74 -4.97
N SER A 71 10.55 -8.54 -4.79
CA SER A 71 11.18 -8.56 -3.47
C SER A 71 10.64 -7.44 -2.57
N ALA A 72 10.94 -7.48 -1.27
CA ALA A 72 10.53 -6.43 -0.36
C ALA A 72 11.10 -5.07 -0.80
N GLN A 73 12.39 -5.01 -1.14
CA GLN A 73 13.06 -3.78 -1.60
C GLN A 73 12.46 -3.23 -2.91
N GLU A 74 12.13 -4.11 -3.86
CA GLU A 74 11.48 -3.69 -5.10
C GLU A 74 10.07 -3.12 -4.86
N ARG A 75 9.34 -3.67 -3.90
CA ARG A 75 8.03 -3.13 -3.50
C ARG A 75 8.17 -1.76 -2.84
N GLU A 76 9.17 -1.56 -1.97
CA GLU A 76 9.48 -0.24 -1.40
C GLU A 76 9.77 0.79 -2.49
N GLN A 77 10.66 0.46 -3.44
CA GLN A 77 10.99 1.35 -4.56
C GLN A 77 9.75 1.66 -5.41
N MET A 78 8.96 0.63 -5.76
CA MET A 78 7.71 0.78 -6.51
C MET A 78 6.72 1.69 -5.78
N ILE A 79 6.60 1.58 -4.46
CA ILE A 79 5.71 2.42 -3.66
C ILE A 79 6.24 3.86 -3.62
N LEU A 80 7.49 4.04 -3.22
CA LEU A 80 8.08 5.36 -3.04
C LEU A 80 8.12 6.19 -4.32
N SER A 81 8.29 5.55 -5.49
CA SER A 81 8.29 6.25 -6.79
C SER A 81 6.96 6.98 -7.12
N ASN A 82 5.90 6.70 -6.36
CA ASN A 82 4.61 7.37 -6.51
C ASN A 82 4.42 8.59 -5.60
N TYR A 83 5.44 8.97 -4.82
CA TYR A 83 5.36 10.04 -3.82
C TYR A 83 6.51 11.05 -3.99
N ASN A 84 6.25 12.31 -3.65
CA ASN A 84 7.27 13.33 -3.58
C ASN A 84 8.20 13.12 -2.36
N GLU A 85 9.36 13.79 -2.33
CA GLU A 85 10.36 13.63 -1.26
C GLU A 85 9.84 13.89 0.15
N ALA A 86 8.90 14.82 0.31
CA ALA A 86 8.33 15.15 1.61
C ALA A 86 7.47 13.99 2.13
N ASP A 87 6.64 13.40 1.28
CA ASP A 87 5.81 12.24 1.64
C ASP A 87 6.63 10.97 1.77
N GLN A 88 7.67 10.76 0.93
CA GLN A 88 8.59 9.62 1.07
C GLN A 88 9.24 9.57 2.45
N LYS A 89 9.63 10.72 3.03
CA LYS A 89 10.21 10.80 4.39
C LYS A 89 9.23 10.38 5.49
N ARG A 90 7.95 10.44 5.22
CA ARG A 90 6.85 10.08 6.15
C ARG A 90 6.42 8.62 5.99
N ILE A 91 6.81 7.94 4.92
CA ILE A 91 6.51 6.52 4.68
C ILE A 91 7.67 5.67 5.21
N LYS A 92 7.34 4.73 6.09
CA LYS A 92 8.27 3.76 6.67
C LYS A 92 7.83 2.35 6.28
N PHE A 93 8.76 1.40 6.32
CA PHE A 93 8.50 0.02 5.97
C PHE A 93 8.92 -0.93 7.09
N VAL A 94 8.14 -2.00 7.27
CA VAL A 94 8.55 -3.19 8.02
C VAL A 94 8.31 -4.42 7.16
N HIS A 95 9.24 -5.37 7.23
CA HIS A 95 9.16 -6.61 6.49
C HIS A 95 8.55 -7.70 7.38
N VAL A 96 7.37 -8.16 7.02
CA VAL A 96 6.62 -9.16 7.78
C VAL A 96 6.74 -10.51 7.09
N ILE A 97 7.25 -11.50 7.82
CA ILE A 97 7.30 -12.88 7.34
C ILE A 97 5.95 -13.57 7.54
N ASP A 98 5.65 -14.56 6.70
CA ASP A 98 4.46 -15.38 6.88
C ASP A 98 4.68 -16.34 8.05
N VAL A 99 3.77 -16.27 9.03
CA VAL A 99 3.71 -17.19 10.17
C VAL A 99 2.29 -17.76 10.19
N TYR A 100 2.17 -19.08 10.00
CA TYR A 100 0.89 -19.78 9.89
C TYR A 100 0.20 -19.97 11.27
N ASN A 101 0.19 -18.91 12.08
CA ASN A 101 -0.47 -18.83 13.36
C ASN A 101 -0.75 -17.37 13.69
N ASP A 102 -2.01 -17.01 13.78
CA ASP A 102 -2.46 -15.62 13.94
C ASP A 102 -1.87 -14.93 15.17
N VAL A 103 -1.85 -15.62 16.32
CA VAL A 103 -1.32 -15.06 17.58
C VAL A 103 0.17 -14.71 17.43
N LYS A 104 0.95 -15.61 16.83
CA LYS A 104 2.38 -15.38 16.58
C LYS A 104 2.57 -14.29 15.55
N TRP A 105 1.73 -14.26 14.52
CA TRP A 105 1.82 -13.27 13.46
C TRP A 105 1.48 -11.85 13.96
N VAL A 106 0.40 -11.70 14.72
CA VAL A 106 0.03 -10.43 15.36
C VAL A 106 1.16 -9.95 16.27
N LYS A 107 1.71 -10.84 17.11
CA LYS A 107 2.84 -10.51 17.98
C LYS A 107 4.06 -10.04 17.18
N LEU A 108 4.38 -10.72 16.07
CA LEU A 108 5.48 -10.34 15.19
C LEU A 108 5.27 -8.94 14.61
N VAL A 109 4.10 -8.67 14.01
CA VAL A 109 3.77 -7.36 13.44
C VAL A 109 3.83 -6.27 14.51
N THR A 110 3.21 -6.51 15.67
CA THR A 110 3.22 -5.55 16.78
C THR A 110 4.65 -5.25 17.24
N THR A 111 5.48 -6.27 17.43
CA THR A 111 6.88 -6.09 17.85
C THR A 111 7.68 -5.28 16.82
N LEU A 112 7.50 -5.54 15.52
CA LEU A 112 8.17 -4.79 14.46
C LEU A 112 7.76 -3.31 14.46
N ILE A 113 6.48 -3.02 14.63
CA ILE A 113 5.97 -1.65 14.69
C ILE A 113 6.46 -0.95 15.98
N GLU A 114 6.34 -1.60 17.13
CA GLU A 114 6.76 -1.06 18.42
C GLU A 114 8.26 -0.74 18.48
N SER A 115 9.09 -1.41 17.68
CA SER A 115 10.52 -1.08 17.57
C SER A 115 10.80 0.27 16.89
N MET A 116 9.80 0.86 16.21
CA MET A 116 9.92 2.09 15.43
C MET A 116 9.23 3.30 16.07
N ILE A 117 8.45 3.09 17.12
CA ILE A 117 7.59 4.10 17.74
C ILE A 117 7.91 4.26 19.22
N SER A 118 7.43 5.35 19.81
CA SER A 118 7.47 5.57 21.27
C SER A 118 6.20 5.02 21.93
N PRO A 119 6.27 4.60 23.21
CA PRO A 119 5.09 4.08 23.93
C PRO A 119 3.94 5.07 24.05
N THR A 120 4.20 6.36 23.87
CA THR A 120 3.20 7.45 23.95
C THR A 120 2.56 7.79 22.61
N ASP A 121 3.07 7.21 21.50
CA ASP A 121 2.58 7.51 20.16
C ASP A 121 1.18 6.93 19.93
N GLN A 122 0.33 7.71 19.27
CA GLN A 122 -1.01 7.29 18.87
C GLN A 122 -0.92 6.48 17.56
N VAL A 123 -1.06 5.16 17.68
CA VAL A 123 -1.01 4.23 16.55
C VAL A 123 -2.41 3.79 16.14
N GLY A 124 -2.69 3.81 14.85
CA GLY A 124 -3.90 3.24 14.26
C GLY A 124 -3.58 2.26 13.14
N LEU A 125 -4.56 1.45 12.79
CA LEU A 125 -4.52 0.54 11.65
C LEU A 125 -5.49 1.08 10.59
N ILE A 126 -5.07 1.10 9.32
CA ILE A 126 -5.92 1.57 8.22
C ILE A 126 -6.08 0.46 7.18
N GLY A 127 -7.29 0.31 6.67
CA GLY A 127 -7.57 -0.67 5.61
C GLY A 127 -9.04 -0.83 5.32
N HIS A 128 -9.35 -1.79 4.45
CA HIS A 128 -10.70 -2.16 4.05
C HIS A 128 -11.07 -3.51 4.66
N LEU A 129 -12.19 -3.59 5.34
CA LEU A 129 -12.82 -4.85 5.72
C LEU A 129 -13.65 -5.36 4.54
N LYS A 130 -12.98 -6.06 3.59
CA LYS A 130 -13.62 -6.47 2.31
C LYS A 130 -14.40 -7.77 2.43
N ASP A 131 -13.79 -8.76 3.05
CA ASP A 131 -14.22 -10.14 3.11
C ASP A 131 -13.48 -10.90 4.22
N GLU A 132 -13.69 -12.19 4.30
CA GLU A 132 -13.02 -13.06 5.27
C GLU A 132 -11.48 -12.96 5.22
N SER A 133 -10.87 -12.59 4.09
CA SER A 133 -9.41 -12.43 4.00
C SER A 133 -8.88 -11.20 4.75
N SER A 134 -9.75 -10.30 5.17
CA SER A 134 -9.43 -9.07 5.92
C SER A 134 -9.57 -9.23 7.43
N TYR A 135 -9.96 -10.42 7.92
CA TYR A 135 -10.24 -10.69 9.35
C TYR A 135 -9.06 -10.31 10.28
N TYR A 136 -7.84 -10.43 9.78
CA TYR A 136 -6.63 -10.13 10.55
C TYR A 136 -6.56 -8.67 11.03
N LEU A 137 -7.24 -7.74 10.35
CA LEU A 137 -7.31 -6.34 10.79
C LEU A 137 -7.98 -6.18 12.16
N GLN A 138 -8.85 -7.12 12.54
CA GLN A 138 -9.54 -7.11 13.83
C GLN A 138 -8.69 -7.76 14.96
N LEU A 139 -7.54 -8.33 14.62
CA LEU A 139 -6.68 -9.01 15.60
C LEU A 139 -5.75 -8.06 16.37
N PHE A 140 -5.80 -6.74 16.11
CA PHE A 140 -4.98 -5.72 16.76
C PHE A 140 -5.82 -4.87 17.72
N PRO A 141 -6.15 -5.38 18.94
CA PRO A 141 -7.13 -4.73 19.83
C PRO A 141 -6.66 -3.37 20.37
N ASN A 142 -5.35 -3.13 20.38
CA ASN A 142 -4.76 -1.91 20.92
C ASN A 142 -4.63 -0.78 19.89
N TRP A 143 -4.87 -1.07 18.59
CA TRP A 143 -4.77 -0.08 17.53
C TRP A 143 -6.17 0.32 17.03
N LYS A 144 -6.44 1.62 17.06
CA LYS A 144 -7.71 2.11 16.54
C LYS A 144 -7.80 1.87 15.04
N MET A 145 -8.85 1.17 14.63
CA MET A 145 -9.11 0.92 13.21
C MET A 145 -9.67 2.16 12.51
N VAL A 146 -9.04 2.55 11.43
CA VAL A 146 -9.55 3.48 10.43
C VAL A 146 -10.07 2.63 9.26
N GLU A 147 -11.34 2.29 9.34
CA GLU A 147 -12.00 1.52 8.29
C GLU A 147 -12.28 2.42 7.09
N LEU A 148 -11.89 1.96 5.93
CA LEU A 148 -12.18 2.62 4.66
C LEU A 148 -13.34 1.91 3.96
N GLU A 149 -14.26 2.69 3.42
CA GLU A 149 -15.29 2.16 2.53
C GLU A 149 -14.63 1.44 1.35
N SER A 150 -15.16 0.25 1.02
CA SER A 150 -14.63 -0.51 -0.12
C SER A 150 -14.85 0.29 -1.41
N LEU A 151 -13.79 0.56 -2.15
CA LEU A 151 -13.89 1.14 -3.48
C LEU A 151 -14.71 0.21 -4.37
N LYS A 152 -15.84 0.69 -4.89
CA LYS A 152 -16.78 -0.11 -5.70
C LYS A 152 -16.15 -0.82 -6.90
N ASN A 153 -14.97 -0.36 -7.35
CA ASN A 153 -14.22 -0.88 -8.50
C ASN A 153 -12.77 -1.26 -8.16
N ALA A 154 -12.48 -1.60 -6.89
CA ALA A 154 -11.12 -1.97 -6.51
C ALA A 154 -10.73 -3.31 -7.14
N ILE A 155 -9.88 -3.27 -8.15
CA ILE A 155 -9.28 -4.48 -8.71
C ILE A 155 -8.31 -5.10 -7.70
N SER A 156 -8.29 -6.42 -7.61
CA SER A 156 -7.27 -7.12 -6.82
C SER A 156 -5.94 -7.20 -7.60
N ALA A 157 -4.85 -7.46 -6.88
CA ALA A 157 -3.53 -7.57 -7.49
C ALA A 157 -3.36 -8.77 -8.44
N THR A 158 -4.18 -9.82 -8.29
CA THR A 158 -4.06 -11.05 -9.09
C THR A 158 -4.29 -10.80 -10.59
N PRO A 159 -5.41 -10.25 -11.07
CA PRO A 159 -5.59 -9.99 -12.49
C PRO A 159 -4.58 -9.00 -13.06
N LEU A 160 -4.05 -8.07 -12.25
CA LEU A 160 -2.97 -7.17 -12.69
C LEU A 160 -1.66 -7.93 -12.97
N ARG A 161 -1.30 -8.89 -12.12
CA ARG A 161 -0.12 -9.74 -12.36
C ARG A 161 -0.29 -10.65 -13.56
N GLU A 162 -1.46 -11.25 -13.71
CA GLU A 162 -1.77 -12.12 -14.86
C GLU A 162 -1.70 -11.37 -16.17
N ALA A 163 -2.29 -10.18 -16.25
CA ALA A 163 -2.16 -9.30 -17.41
C ALA A 163 -0.69 -8.95 -17.68
N TYR A 164 0.05 -8.61 -16.63
CA TYR A 164 1.47 -8.27 -16.74
C TYR A 164 2.31 -9.42 -17.33
N TYR A 165 2.06 -10.66 -16.92
CA TYR A 165 2.74 -11.83 -17.51
C TYR A 165 2.32 -12.12 -18.96
N ARG A 166 1.13 -11.67 -19.38
CA ARG A 166 0.74 -11.69 -20.81
C ARG A 166 1.34 -10.55 -21.63
N GLY A 167 2.13 -9.67 -20.98
CA GLY A 167 2.76 -8.52 -21.62
C GLY A 167 1.88 -7.24 -21.60
N GLU A 168 0.77 -7.26 -20.88
CA GLU A 168 -0.18 -6.15 -20.79
C GLU A 168 0.02 -5.38 -19.50
N ILE A 169 0.16 -4.05 -19.59
CA ILE A 169 0.16 -3.15 -18.41
C ILE A 169 -1.20 -2.47 -18.34
N GLN A 170 -1.97 -2.81 -17.31
CA GLN A 170 -3.30 -2.25 -17.08
C GLN A 170 -3.20 -0.87 -16.39
N ALA A 171 -2.74 0.13 -17.15
CA ALA A 171 -2.40 1.46 -16.66
C ALA A 171 -3.56 2.17 -15.93
N GLN A 172 -4.82 1.87 -16.27
CA GLN A 172 -6.00 2.45 -15.63
C GLN A 172 -6.16 2.05 -14.14
N TYR A 173 -5.43 1.04 -13.66
CA TYR A 173 -5.46 0.57 -12.28
C TYR A 173 -4.15 0.77 -11.52
N LEU A 174 -3.12 1.30 -12.19
CA LEU A 174 -1.77 1.44 -11.65
C LEU A 174 -1.40 2.92 -11.55
N PRO A 175 -0.76 3.36 -10.45
CA PRO A 175 -0.18 4.68 -10.39
C PRO A 175 1.10 4.74 -11.23
N GLN A 176 1.49 5.93 -11.68
CA GLN A 176 2.56 6.13 -12.66
C GLN A 176 3.90 5.49 -12.26
N GLY A 177 4.33 5.66 -11.01
CA GLY A 177 5.57 5.05 -10.54
C GLY A 177 5.58 3.52 -10.60
N THR A 178 4.40 2.88 -10.42
CA THR A 178 4.27 1.43 -10.61
C THR A 178 4.34 1.04 -12.09
N ILE A 179 3.77 1.85 -12.99
CA ILE A 179 3.88 1.64 -14.44
C ILE A 179 5.35 1.72 -14.87
N ASP A 180 6.06 2.76 -14.43
CA ASP A 180 7.48 2.97 -14.74
C ASP A 180 8.34 1.82 -14.22
N PHE A 181 8.05 1.35 -13.00
CA PHE A 181 8.71 0.17 -12.43
C PHE A 181 8.43 -1.09 -13.28
N PHE A 182 7.20 -1.31 -13.74
CA PHE A 182 6.85 -2.44 -14.59
C PHE A 182 7.60 -2.41 -15.91
N LEU A 183 7.69 -1.27 -16.56
CA LEU A 183 8.43 -1.09 -17.82
C LEU A 183 9.92 -1.40 -17.64
N TYR A 184 10.51 -0.95 -16.53
CA TYR A 184 11.90 -1.30 -16.18
C TYR A 184 12.06 -2.80 -15.89
N PHE A 185 11.18 -3.38 -15.05
CA PHE A 185 11.29 -4.77 -14.62
C PHE A 185 11.10 -5.76 -15.78
N GLN A 186 10.30 -5.43 -16.80
CA GLN A 186 10.14 -6.23 -18.02
C GLN A 186 11.45 -6.44 -18.78
N GLN A 187 12.44 -5.57 -18.61
CA GLN A 187 13.75 -5.71 -19.26
C GLN A 187 14.67 -6.72 -18.57
N THR A 188 14.29 -7.20 -17.38
CA THR A 188 15.13 -8.10 -16.56
C THR A 188 14.96 -9.57 -16.93
N ASP A 189 16.01 -10.36 -16.67
CA ASP A 189 15.95 -11.83 -16.80
C ASP A 189 14.95 -12.45 -15.81
N VAL A 190 14.81 -11.82 -14.64
CA VAL A 190 13.85 -12.23 -13.62
C VAL A 190 12.43 -12.21 -14.17
N TYR A 191 12.03 -11.13 -14.85
CA TYR A 191 10.71 -11.06 -15.48
C TYR A 191 10.52 -12.17 -16.52
N ARG A 192 11.51 -12.37 -17.40
CA ARG A 192 11.45 -13.41 -18.44
C ARG A 192 11.25 -14.80 -17.85
N GLN A 193 11.97 -15.13 -16.78
CA GLN A 193 11.80 -16.40 -16.06
C GLN A 193 10.41 -16.55 -15.44
N LEU A 194 9.88 -15.50 -14.82
CA LEU A 194 8.54 -15.52 -14.23
C LEU A 194 7.46 -15.65 -15.29
N GLN A 195 7.60 -14.95 -16.40
CA GLN A 195 6.68 -15.02 -17.54
C GLN A 195 6.64 -16.45 -18.12
N GLN A 196 7.80 -17.10 -18.33
CA GLN A 196 7.87 -18.48 -18.79
C GLN A 196 7.17 -19.46 -17.82
N LYS A 197 7.42 -19.30 -16.51
CA LYS A 197 6.74 -20.12 -15.48
C LYS A 197 5.22 -19.94 -15.52
N TYR A 198 4.75 -18.70 -15.70
CA TYR A 198 3.32 -18.42 -15.82
C TYR A 198 2.71 -19.09 -17.04
N GLN A 199 3.33 -18.97 -18.22
CA GLN A 199 2.88 -19.58 -19.46
C GLN A 199 2.81 -21.11 -19.39
N GLN A 200 3.79 -21.75 -18.74
CA GLN A 200 3.79 -23.20 -18.52
C GLN A 200 2.62 -23.67 -17.65
N GLN A 201 2.30 -22.92 -16.58
CA GLN A 201 1.16 -23.22 -15.70
C GLN A 201 -0.18 -23.01 -16.41
N ASP A 202 -0.32 -21.95 -17.17
CA ASP A 202 -1.54 -21.61 -17.90
C ASP A 202 -1.83 -22.68 -18.98
N SER A 203 -0.83 -23.09 -19.73
CA SER A 203 -0.93 -24.17 -20.73
C SER A 203 -1.32 -25.52 -20.12
N SER A 204 -0.81 -25.84 -18.94
CA SER A 204 -1.15 -27.07 -18.22
C SER A 204 -2.62 -27.07 -17.75
N HIS A 205 -3.13 -25.94 -17.31
CA HIS A 205 -4.55 -25.80 -16.94
C HIS A 205 -5.48 -25.97 -18.13
N LEU A 206 -5.16 -25.42 -19.29
CA LEU A 206 -5.96 -25.54 -20.51
C LEU A 206 -5.99 -26.99 -21.03
N SER A 207 -4.89 -27.73 -20.93
CA SER A 207 -4.85 -29.14 -21.36
C SER A 207 -5.71 -30.08 -20.50
N ILE A 208 -5.87 -29.80 -19.21
CA ILE A 208 -6.72 -30.58 -18.30
C ILE A 208 -8.21 -30.31 -18.57
N ILE A 209 -8.58 -29.08 -18.90
CA ILE A 209 -9.97 -28.69 -19.18
C ILE A 209 -10.45 -29.25 -20.53
N SER A 210 -9.55 -29.44 -21.51
CA SER A 210 -9.87 -29.97 -22.84
C SER A 210 -10.00 -31.50 -22.87
N GLN A 211 -9.70 -32.20 -21.78
CA GLN A 211 -9.79 -33.68 -21.67
C GLN A 211 -11.02 -34.15 -20.86
N ASN A 212 -11.83 -33.24 -20.36
CA ASN A 212 -13.10 -33.50 -19.68
C ASN A 212 -14.29 -32.99 -20.51
#